data_1236e0f7314c345e83b2f3aafb6f9591
#
_entry.id   1236e0f7314c345e83b2f3aafb6f9591
#
_cell.length_a   1.000
_cell.length_b   1.000
_cell.length_c   1.000
_cell.angle_alpha   90.00
_cell.angle_beta   90.00
_cell.angle_gamma   90.00
#
_symmetry.space_group_name_H-M   'P 1'
#
loop_
_entity.id
_entity.type
_entity.pdbx_description
1 polymer ?
#
loop_
_entity_poly.entity_id
_entity_poly.type
_entity_poly.pdbx_seq_one_letter_code
_entity_poly.pdbx_strand_id
1 'polypeptide(L)'
;MGNVSTHYANMLYGALDYAFKQTGHSHVYVGTVEAYPDLNAVLGLIEGKGYRHVYLAPLMLVAGDHACNDLAGEDEDSWKSIFQSRGYETTCILKGLGEYESICELYVLHALQAQPV
;
A
#
# COMPACT_ATOMS: atom_id res chain seq x y z
N MET A 1 -1.63 1.36 0.30
CA MET A 1 -2.12 2.73 0.57
C MET A 1 -1.72 3.16 1.98
N GLY A 2 -1.07 4.29 2.11
CA GLY A 2 -0.64 4.84 3.40
C GLY A 2 -1.39 6.12 3.74
N ASN A 3 -1.37 6.47 5.01
CA ASN A 3 -1.96 7.72 5.49
C ASN A 3 -0.86 8.76 5.68
N VAL A 4 -1.18 10.00 5.36
CA VAL A 4 -0.20 11.09 5.36
C VAL A 4 -0.65 12.21 6.26
N SER A 5 0.24 12.66 7.11
CA SER A 5 -0.04 13.80 7.98
C SER A 5 1.05 14.86 7.94
N THR A 6 2.30 14.51 7.69
CA THR A 6 3.41 15.43 7.78
C THR A 6 4.51 15.13 6.76
N HIS A 7 5.45 16.06 6.63
CA HIS A 7 6.51 16.04 5.63
C HIS A 7 7.38 14.77 5.63
N TYR A 8 7.78 14.30 6.79
CA TYR A 8 8.69 13.15 6.87
C TYR A 8 8.00 11.83 6.53
N ALA A 9 6.74 11.67 6.90
CA ALA A 9 5.97 10.49 6.56
C ALA A 9 5.82 10.33 5.04
N ASN A 10 5.65 11.45 4.32
CA ASN A 10 5.53 11.45 2.87
C ASN A 10 6.78 10.92 2.19
N MET A 11 7.95 11.26 2.72
CA MET A 11 9.23 10.79 2.17
C MET A 11 9.42 9.29 2.36
N LEU A 12 8.88 8.73 3.45
CA LEU A 12 9.00 7.30 3.74
C LEU A 12 8.31 6.40 2.73
N TYR A 13 7.20 6.83 2.15
CA TYR A 13 6.49 6.04 1.15
C TYR A 13 7.30 5.88 -0.13
N GLY A 14 7.94 6.94 -0.58
CA GLY A 14 8.85 6.88 -1.72
C GLY A 14 10.06 6.00 -1.45
N ALA A 15 10.62 6.09 -0.24
CA ALA A 15 11.74 5.25 0.19
C ALA A 15 11.34 3.78 0.25
N LEU A 16 10.13 3.46 0.71
CA LEU A 16 9.63 2.10 0.75
C LEU A 16 9.47 1.52 -0.66
N ASP A 17 8.89 2.30 -1.57
CA ASP A 17 8.76 1.89 -2.97
C ASP A 17 10.14 1.59 -3.58
N TYR A 18 11.10 2.46 -3.35
CA TYR A 18 12.48 2.26 -3.79
C TYR A 18 13.08 0.98 -3.19
N ALA A 19 12.86 0.73 -1.89
CA ALA A 19 13.36 -0.46 -1.21
C ALA A 19 12.82 -1.75 -1.83
N PHE A 20 11.54 -1.79 -2.21
CA PHE A 20 10.97 -2.93 -2.92
C PHE A 20 11.71 -3.19 -4.24
N LYS A 21 12.00 -2.13 -5.01
CA LYS A 21 12.73 -2.26 -6.27
C LYS A 21 14.15 -2.78 -6.05
N GLN A 22 14.83 -2.28 -5.02
CA GLN A 22 16.20 -2.67 -4.70
C GLN A 22 16.33 -4.11 -4.20
N THR A 23 15.28 -4.64 -3.59
CA THR A 23 15.27 -6.01 -3.07
C THR A 23 14.70 -7.03 -4.06
N GLY A 24 14.55 -6.66 -5.33
CA GLY A 24 14.12 -7.56 -6.38
C GLY A 24 12.61 -7.67 -6.56
N HIS A 25 11.83 -6.82 -5.88
CA HIS A 25 10.38 -6.80 -5.97
C HIS A 25 9.91 -5.67 -6.90
N SER A 26 10.37 -5.68 -8.14
CA SER A 26 10.10 -4.62 -9.12
C SER A 26 8.61 -4.50 -9.51
N HIS A 27 7.82 -5.52 -9.20
CA HIS A 27 6.38 -5.56 -9.48
C HIS A 27 5.53 -5.03 -8.30
N VAL A 28 6.16 -4.60 -7.21
CA VAL A 28 5.49 -4.01 -6.06
C VAL A 28 5.58 -2.50 -6.15
N TYR A 29 4.45 -1.83 -6.01
CA TYR A 29 4.33 -0.38 -6.09
C TYR A 29 3.67 0.14 -4.83
N VAL A 30 4.18 1.23 -4.29
CA VAL A 30 3.58 1.91 -3.15
C VAL A 30 2.83 3.13 -3.67
N GLY A 31 1.56 3.24 -3.33
CA GLY A 31 0.74 4.39 -3.68
C GLY A 31 0.10 4.99 -2.44
N THR A 32 -0.16 6.28 -2.46
CA THR A 32 -0.75 7.02 -1.35
C THR A 32 -1.98 7.77 -1.80
N VAL A 33 -2.84 8.12 -0.84
CA VAL A 33 -4.05 8.90 -1.12
C VAL A 33 -3.71 10.38 -1.30
N GLU A 34 -2.87 10.93 -0.44
CA GLU A 34 -2.62 12.36 -0.37
C GLU A 34 -1.14 12.75 -0.47
N ALA A 35 -0.27 11.80 -0.82
CA ALA A 35 1.17 12.04 -0.89
C ALA A 35 1.73 11.56 -2.23
N TYR A 36 3.01 11.42 -2.30
CA TYR A 36 3.71 10.85 -3.44
C TYR A 36 4.42 9.56 -3.03
N PRO A 37 4.34 8.50 -3.83
CA PRO A 37 3.62 8.42 -5.11
C PRO A 37 2.09 8.35 -4.89
N ASP A 38 1.34 9.11 -5.67
CA ASP A 38 -0.12 9.03 -5.65
C ASP A 38 -0.63 7.96 -6.64
N LEU A 39 -1.94 7.76 -6.68
CA LEU A 39 -2.55 6.77 -7.55
C LEU A 39 -2.23 7.04 -9.03
N ASN A 40 -2.25 8.28 -9.46
CA ASN A 40 -1.95 8.64 -10.84
C ASN A 40 -0.51 8.32 -11.20
N ALA A 41 0.43 8.53 -10.29
CA ALA A 41 1.83 8.16 -10.49
C ALA A 41 1.97 6.65 -10.66
N VAL A 42 1.29 5.85 -9.84
CA VAL A 42 1.33 4.39 -9.94
C VAL A 42 0.71 3.93 -11.26
N LEU A 43 -0.43 4.48 -11.64
CA LEU A 43 -1.09 4.15 -12.91
C LEU A 43 -0.16 4.43 -14.11
N GLY A 44 0.54 5.56 -14.09
CA GLY A 44 1.50 5.89 -15.13
C GLY A 44 2.68 4.94 -15.19
N LEU A 45 3.16 4.49 -14.03
CA LEU A 45 4.30 3.57 -13.95
C LEU A 45 3.97 2.17 -14.46
N ILE A 46 2.75 1.68 -14.24
CA ILE A 46 2.36 0.32 -14.65
C ILE A 46 1.83 0.27 -16.09
N GLU A 47 1.48 1.40 -16.67
CA GLU A 47 0.99 1.47 -18.05
C GLU A 47 2.06 0.98 -19.00
N GLY A 48 1.67 0.11 -19.94
CA GLY A 48 2.58 -0.42 -20.93
C GLY A 48 3.50 -1.55 -20.46
N LYS A 49 3.41 -1.95 -19.20
CA LYS A 49 4.23 -3.06 -18.68
C LYS A 49 3.60 -4.44 -18.86
N GLY A 50 2.40 -4.50 -19.41
CA GLY A 50 1.75 -5.77 -19.72
C GLY A 50 1.10 -6.44 -18.52
N TYR A 51 0.95 -5.76 -17.41
CA TYR A 51 0.22 -6.30 -16.26
C TYR A 51 -1.26 -6.45 -16.58
N ARG A 52 -1.86 -7.56 -16.19
CA ARG A 52 -3.28 -7.82 -16.39
C ARG A 52 -4.05 -7.85 -15.08
N HIS A 53 -3.39 -8.26 -14.02
CA HIS A 53 -4.01 -8.40 -12.71
C HIS A 53 -3.29 -7.51 -11.70
N VAL A 54 -4.07 -6.79 -10.90
CA VAL A 54 -3.57 -5.91 -9.85
C VAL A 54 -4.11 -6.39 -8.50
N TYR A 55 -3.21 -6.53 -7.55
CA TYR A 55 -3.56 -6.84 -6.16
C TYR A 55 -3.38 -5.57 -5.35
N LEU A 56 -4.44 -5.15 -4.67
CA LEU A 56 -4.43 -3.96 -3.81
C LEU A 56 -4.46 -4.40 -2.35
N ALA A 57 -3.54 -3.88 -1.57
CA ALA A 57 -3.47 -4.17 -0.14
C ALA A 57 -3.21 -2.88 0.64
N PRO A 58 -3.90 -2.65 1.76
CA PRO A 58 -3.63 -1.47 2.58
C PRO A 58 -2.32 -1.62 3.34
N LEU A 59 -1.54 -0.55 3.39
CA LEU A 59 -0.33 -0.47 4.20
C LEU A 59 -0.68 0.18 5.53
N MET A 60 -1.43 -0.52 6.34
CA MET A 60 -1.94 -0.08 7.62
C MET A 60 -1.90 -1.23 8.61
N LEU A 61 -1.66 -0.95 9.88
CA LEU A 61 -1.66 -1.96 10.93
C LEU A 61 -3.04 -2.61 11.05
N VAL A 62 -4.09 -1.79 10.98
CA VAL A 62 -5.49 -2.23 10.97
C VAL A 62 -6.15 -1.68 9.72
N ALA A 63 -6.81 -2.55 8.95
CA ALA A 63 -7.59 -2.15 7.79
C ALA A 63 -9.01 -1.79 8.24
N GLY A 64 -9.22 -0.52 8.57
CA GLY A 64 -10.53 -0.01 9.00
C GLY A 64 -11.48 0.25 7.84
N ASP A 65 -12.73 0.65 8.17
CA ASP A 65 -13.78 0.86 7.18
C ASP A 65 -13.42 1.91 6.13
N HIS A 66 -12.79 3.00 6.53
CA HIS A 66 -12.37 4.05 5.60
C HIS A 66 -11.35 3.52 4.57
N ALA A 67 -10.36 2.78 5.04
CA ALA A 67 -9.35 2.20 4.15
C ALA A 67 -9.99 1.17 3.21
N CYS A 68 -10.87 0.33 3.72
CA CYS A 68 -11.56 -0.65 2.89
C CYS A 68 -12.44 0.01 1.84
N ASN A 69 -13.15 1.08 2.18
CA ASN A 69 -13.99 1.80 1.24
C ASN A 69 -13.18 2.54 0.18
N ASP A 70 -12.09 3.20 0.58
CA ASP A 70 -11.22 3.91 -0.37
C ASP A 70 -10.55 2.93 -1.33
N LEU A 71 -10.20 1.76 -0.87
CA LEU A 71 -9.50 0.76 -1.66
C LEU A 71 -10.47 -0.06 -2.52
N ALA A 72 -11.52 -0.58 -1.93
CA ALA A 72 -12.39 -1.61 -2.52
C ALA A 72 -13.88 -1.27 -2.53
N GLY A 73 -14.25 -0.02 -2.23
CA GLY A 73 -15.66 0.40 -2.22
C GLY A 73 -16.30 0.38 -3.60
N GLU A 74 -17.63 0.52 -3.61
CA GLU A 74 -18.40 0.51 -4.85
C GLU A 74 -18.33 1.85 -5.60
N ASP A 75 -17.85 2.91 -4.97
CA ASP A 75 -17.76 4.22 -5.59
C ASP A 75 -16.77 4.23 -6.76
N GLU A 76 -17.03 5.09 -7.73
CA GLU A 76 -16.21 5.22 -8.93
C GLU A 76 -14.78 5.66 -8.64
N ASP A 77 -14.57 6.34 -7.52
CA ASP A 77 -13.28 6.86 -7.10
C ASP A 77 -12.51 5.92 -6.18
N SER A 78 -13.05 4.74 -5.85
CA SER A 78 -12.25 3.73 -5.15
C SER A 78 -11.12 3.23 -6.05
N TRP A 79 -10.02 2.83 -5.42
CA TRP A 79 -8.87 2.35 -6.19
C TRP A 79 -9.22 1.12 -7.04
N LYS A 80 -10.00 0.20 -6.48
CA LYS A 80 -10.49 -0.96 -7.22
C LYS A 80 -11.24 -0.55 -8.49
N SER A 81 -12.18 0.39 -8.37
CA SER A 81 -12.97 0.87 -9.50
C SER A 81 -12.10 1.54 -10.55
N ILE A 82 -11.12 2.33 -10.13
CA ILE A 82 -10.20 3.02 -11.03
C ILE A 82 -9.34 2.01 -11.80
N PHE A 83 -8.75 1.02 -11.12
CA PHE A 83 -7.97 0.00 -11.80
C PHE A 83 -8.83 -0.83 -12.76
N GLN A 84 -10.03 -1.19 -12.36
CA GLN A 84 -10.96 -1.93 -13.24
C GLN A 84 -11.34 -1.11 -14.46
N SER A 85 -11.55 0.20 -14.31
CA SER A 85 -11.87 1.09 -15.44
C SER A 85 -10.72 1.20 -16.45
N ARG A 86 -9.50 0.92 -16.00
CA ARG A 86 -8.30 0.89 -16.86
C ARG A 86 -8.06 -0.48 -17.50
N GLY A 87 -8.94 -1.46 -17.27
CA GLY A 87 -8.86 -2.78 -17.87
C GLY A 87 -8.11 -3.82 -17.07
N TYR A 88 -7.76 -3.52 -15.81
CA TYR A 88 -7.09 -4.50 -14.95
C TYR A 88 -8.10 -5.34 -14.19
N GLU A 89 -7.84 -6.65 -14.10
CA GLU A 89 -8.49 -7.49 -13.11
C GLU A 89 -7.92 -7.11 -11.75
N THR A 90 -8.78 -6.84 -10.77
CA THR A 90 -8.35 -6.26 -9.49
C THR A 90 -8.84 -7.10 -8.33
N THR A 91 -7.93 -7.53 -7.49
CA THR A 91 -8.21 -8.26 -6.25
C THR A 91 -7.76 -7.40 -5.07
N CYS A 92 -8.64 -7.19 -4.10
CA CYS A 92 -8.34 -6.44 -2.90
C CYS A 92 -8.08 -7.39 -1.74
N ILE A 93 -6.94 -7.23 -1.09
CA ILE A 93 -6.54 -7.98 0.09
C ILE A 93 -6.78 -7.06 1.29
N LEU A 94 -7.98 -7.12 1.87
CA LEU A 94 -8.41 -6.23 2.93
C LEU A 94 -7.95 -6.74 4.30
N LYS A 95 -6.63 -6.85 4.45
CA LYS A 95 -5.99 -7.37 5.63
C LYS A 95 -4.97 -6.36 6.14
N GLY A 96 -5.11 -5.92 7.39
CA GLY A 96 -4.15 -5.03 8.02
C GLY A 96 -2.84 -5.75 8.33
N LEU A 97 -1.77 -5.00 8.48
CA LEU A 97 -0.44 -5.58 8.77
C LEU A 97 -0.42 -6.36 10.09
N GLY A 98 -1.25 -5.97 11.07
CA GLY A 98 -1.36 -6.67 12.34
C GLY A 98 -1.95 -8.07 12.26
N GLU A 99 -2.56 -8.44 11.12
CA GLU A 99 -3.09 -9.78 10.88
C GLU A 99 -2.04 -10.74 10.31
N TYR A 100 -0.86 -10.25 9.97
CA TYR A 100 0.24 -11.09 9.50
C TYR A 100 1.13 -11.48 10.68
N GLU A 101 1.35 -12.78 10.85
CA GLU A 101 2.16 -13.32 11.94
C GLU A 101 3.57 -12.74 11.93
N SER A 102 4.20 -12.64 10.77
CA SER A 102 5.55 -12.09 10.64
C SER A 102 5.66 -10.64 11.12
N ILE A 103 4.62 -9.84 10.91
CA ILE A 103 4.59 -8.44 11.37
C ILE A 103 4.40 -8.40 12.90
N CYS A 104 3.52 -9.24 13.44
CA CYS A 104 3.32 -9.36 14.89
C CYS A 104 4.61 -9.80 15.58
N GLU A 105 5.36 -10.72 15.01
CA GLU A 105 6.65 -11.16 15.51
C GLU A 105 7.66 -10.02 15.57
N LEU A 106 7.67 -9.13 14.56
CA LEU A 106 8.53 -7.95 14.55
C LEU A 106 8.21 -7.00 15.71
N TYR A 107 6.94 -6.77 16.00
CA TYR A 107 6.52 -5.95 17.14
C TYR A 107 6.97 -6.56 18.46
N VAL A 108 6.80 -7.86 18.64
CA VAL A 108 7.26 -8.56 19.84
C VAL A 108 8.78 -8.45 19.97
N LEU A 109 9.52 -8.67 18.90
CA LEU A 109 10.98 -8.56 18.88
C LEU A 109 11.44 -7.15 19.28
N HIS A 110 10.82 -6.11 18.72
CA HIS A 110 11.15 -4.73 19.04
C HIS A 110 10.84 -4.39 20.51
N ALA A 111 9.74 -4.91 21.05
CA ALA A 111 9.40 -4.73 22.46
C ALA A 111 10.42 -5.39 23.38
N LEU A 112 10.91 -6.59 23.03
CA LEU A 112 11.95 -7.28 23.79
C LEU A 112 13.31 -6.59 23.72
N GLN A 113 13.59 -5.89 22.63
CA GLN A 113 14.83 -5.14 22.44
C GLN A 113 14.79 -3.75 23.04
N ALA A 114 13.61 -3.24 23.38
CA ALA A 114 13.48 -1.92 23.96
C ALA A 114 14.13 -1.88 25.35
N GLN A 115 14.98 -0.89 25.57
CA GLN A 115 15.65 -0.70 26.87
C GLN A 115 14.75 0.10 27.79
N PRO A 116 14.51 -0.36 29.02
CA PRO A 116 13.81 0.47 29.99
C PRO A 116 14.64 1.69 30.36
N VAL A 117 13.98 2.82 30.44
CA VAL A 117 14.64 4.08 30.76
C VAL A 117 14.67 4.27 32.27
#